data_acae09b62afee3ef4735945c2e274188
#
_entry.id   acae09b62afee3ef4735945c2e274188
#
_cell.length_a   1.000
_cell.length_b   1.000
_cell.length_c   1.000
_cell.angle_alpha   90.00
_cell.angle_beta   90.00
_cell.angle_gamma   90.00
#
_symmetry.space_group_name_H-M   'P 1'
#
loop_
_entity.id
_entity.type
_entity.pdbx_description
1 polymer ?
#
loop_
_entity_poly.entity_id
_entity_poly.type
_entity_poly.pdbx_seq_one_letter_code
_entity_poly.pdbx_strand_id
1 'polypeptide(L)'
;RGMVVSLIGSYVGLQVLYCVRGKDLPLVDVFLLASGFVIRVLLGCALVSAPPSTWLLLCSSALAMFLALAKRRADIVGGLTTRHRPSLSGYSRMFLDQALSVSAGMTIIAYALYCMDGQGLLPGREFWSVPFVVFGVMEYLRLVYKTDSGDSPVDVLLSAPSLIVCGAGWLTAAFLSVRLPVTF
;
A
#
# COMPACT_ATOMS: atom_id res chain seq x y z
N ARG A 1 -9.24 -17.78 -18.62
CA ARG A 1 -9.62 -18.55 -17.40
C ARG A 1 -8.40 -19.18 -16.71
N GLY A 2 -7.43 -19.77 -17.45
CA GLY A 2 -6.23 -20.39 -16.85
C GLY A 2 -5.37 -19.43 -16.02
N MET A 3 -5.14 -18.20 -16.50
CA MET A 3 -4.37 -17.17 -15.79
C MET A 3 -5.00 -16.77 -14.44
N VAL A 4 -6.33 -16.62 -14.39
CA VAL A 4 -7.04 -16.29 -13.13
C VAL A 4 -6.89 -17.42 -12.10
N VAL A 5 -7.05 -18.68 -12.53
CA VAL A 5 -6.87 -19.86 -11.68
C VAL A 5 -5.44 -19.93 -11.15
N SER A 6 -4.44 -19.69 -12.01
CA SER A 6 -3.02 -19.65 -11.62
C SER A 6 -2.75 -18.56 -10.58
N LEU A 7 -3.28 -17.34 -10.76
CA LEU A 7 -3.13 -16.24 -9.80
C LEU A 7 -3.78 -16.55 -8.45
N ILE A 8 -4.97 -17.17 -8.45
CA ILE A 8 -5.63 -17.60 -7.22
C ILE A 8 -4.80 -18.67 -6.52
N GLY A 9 -4.29 -19.67 -7.25
CA GLY A 9 -3.41 -20.70 -6.71
C GLY A 9 -2.14 -20.12 -6.10
N SER A 10 -1.50 -19.16 -6.80
CA SER A 10 -0.31 -18.45 -6.32
C SER A 10 -0.61 -17.66 -5.04
N TYR A 11 -1.77 -16.99 -4.97
CA TYR A 11 -2.20 -16.27 -3.79
C TYR A 11 -2.39 -17.20 -2.59
N VAL A 12 -3.09 -18.32 -2.78
CA VAL A 12 -3.30 -19.33 -1.72
C VAL A 12 -1.97 -19.90 -1.27
N GLY A 13 -1.08 -20.28 -2.20
CA GLY A 13 0.26 -20.78 -1.88
C GLY A 13 1.09 -19.78 -1.07
N LEU A 14 1.05 -18.48 -1.45
CA LEU A 14 1.72 -17.42 -0.72
C LEU A 14 1.15 -17.23 0.69
N GLN A 15 -0.16 -17.32 0.86
CA GLN A 15 -0.81 -17.24 2.18
C GLN A 15 -0.44 -18.43 3.08
N VAL A 16 -0.38 -19.64 2.53
CA VAL A 16 0.08 -20.83 3.27
C VAL A 16 1.55 -20.63 3.70
N LEU A 17 2.42 -20.19 2.79
CA LEU A 17 3.83 -19.89 3.10
C LEU A 17 3.96 -18.85 4.21
N TYR A 18 3.15 -17.79 4.15
CA TYR A 18 3.09 -16.75 5.18
C TYR A 18 2.68 -17.33 6.54
N CYS A 19 1.62 -18.16 6.57
CA CYS A 19 1.12 -18.73 7.81
C CYS A 19 2.07 -19.75 8.45
N VAL A 20 2.79 -20.54 7.63
CA VAL A 20 3.65 -21.63 8.11
C VAL A 20 4.98 -21.10 8.67
N ARG A 21 5.61 -20.15 7.98
CA ARG A 21 6.97 -19.66 8.36
C ARG A 21 7.18 -18.17 8.10
N GLY A 22 6.51 -17.61 7.09
CA GLY A 22 6.78 -16.25 6.63
C GLY A 22 6.54 -15.19 7.71
N LYS A 23 5.52 -15.37 8.54
CA LYS A 23 5.16 -14.46 9.64
C LYS A 23 6.20 -14.40 10.77
N ASP A 24 7.12 -15.37 10.83
CA ASP A 24 8.10 -15.49 11.90
C ASP A 24 9.47 -14.90 11.53
N LEU A 25 9.68 -14.62 10.23
CA LEU A 25 10.95 -14.10 9.72
C LEU A 25 10.85 -12.59 9.46
N PRO A 26 11.75 -11.78 10.06
CA PRO A 26 11.79 -10.33 9.82
C PRO A 26 12.00 -10.02 8.34
N LEU A 27 11.40 -8.95 7.85
CA LEU A 27 11.33 -8.52 6.45
C LEU A 27 10.57 -9.47 5.53
N VAL A 28 10.76 -10.78 5.64
CA VAL A 28 10.02 -11.77 4.84
C VAL A 28 8.52 -11.63 5.07
N ASP A 29 8.10 -11.39 6.31
CA ASP A 29 6.70 -11.18 6.66
C ASP A 29 6.09 -9.95 5.94
N VAL A 30 6.84 -8.86 5.84
CA VAL A 30 6.41 -7.64 5.14
C VAL A 30 6.37 -7.85 3.63
N PHE A 31 7.41 -8.48 3.06
CA PHE A 31 7.47 -8.76 1.63
C PHE A 31 6.38 -9.73 1.16
N LEU A 32 6.08 -10.78 1.92
CA LEU A 32 4.99 -11.71 1.60
C LEU A 32 3.63 -11.02 1.64
N LEU A 33 3.40 -10.13 2.62
CA LEU A 33 2.17 -9.32 2.66
C LEU A 33 2.06 -8.41 1.44
N ALA A 34 3.12 -7.68 1.10
CA ALA A 34 3.15 -6.80 -0.08
C ALA A 34 2.93 -7.59 -1.37
N SER A 35 3.56 -8.76 -1.53
CA SER A 35 3.35 -9.64 -2.68
C SER A 35 1.91 -10.10 -2.81
N GLY A 36 1.22 -10.38 -1.69
CA GLY A 36 -0.21 -10.71 -1.69
C GLY A 36 -1.08 -9.58 -2.24
N PHE A 37 -0.73 -8.32 -1.98
CA PHE A 37 -1.42 -7.18 -2.57
C PHE A 37 -1.16 -7.07 -4.08
N VAL A 38 0.07 -7.28 -4.52
CA VAL A 38 0.42 -7.28 -5.95
C VAL A 38 -0.36 -8.35 -6.71
N ILE A 39 -0.47 -9.57 -6.17
CA ILE A 39 -1.26 -10.64 -6.80
C ILE A 39 -2.74 -10.24 -6.90
N ARG A 40 -3.30 -9.55 -5.90
CA ARG A 40 -4.69 -9.05 -5.96
C ARG A 40 -4.88 -8.01 -7.06
N VAL A 41 -3.91 -7.10 -7.25
CA VAL A 41 -3.95 -6.12 -8.35
C VAL A 41 -3.89 -6.84 -9.70
N LEU A 42 -2.98 -7.79 -9.87
CA LEU A 42 -2.88 -8.60 -11.08
C LEU A 42 -4.17 -9.38 -11.36
N LEU A 43 -4.79 -9.92 -10.33
CA LEU A 43 -6.08 -10.63 -10.44
C LEU A 43 -7.18 -9.66 -10.89
N GLY A 44 -7.23 -8.45 -10.33
CA GLY A 44 -8.17 -7.41 -10.75
C GLY A 44 -7.99 -7.05 -12.22
N CYS A 45 -6.75 -6.81 -12.67
CA CYS A 45 -6.43 -6.53 -14.06
C CYS A 45 -6.86 -7.69 -14.98
N ALA A 46 -6.61 -8.94 -14.57
CA ALA A 46 -6.99 -10.11 -15.35
C ALA A 46 -8.52 -10.29 -15.47
N LEU A 47 -9.28 -9.93 -14.43
CA LEU A 47 -10.74 -10.01 -14.44
C LEU A 47 -11.39 -8.97 -15.35
N VAL A 48 -10.82 -7.76 -15.42
CA VAL A 48 -11.33 -6.69 -16.31
C VAL A 48 -10.65 -6.70 -17.69
N SER A 49 -9.77 -7.68 -17.95
CA SER A 49 -9.00 -7.79 -19.21
C SER A 49 -8.16 -6.55 -19.51
N ALA A 50 -7.70 -5.83 -18.49
CA ALA A 50 -6.83 -4.67 -18.63
C ALA A 50 -5.35 -5.09 -18.41
N PRO A 51 -4.40 -4.61 -19.24
CA PRO A 51 -2.99 -4.86 -19.02
C PRO A 51 -2.52 -4.17 -17.74
N PRO A 52 -1.76 -4.85 -16.84
CA PRO A 52 -1.23 -4.22 -15.66
C PRO A 52 -0.12 -3.23 -16.03
N SER A 53 -0.23 -1.97 -15.60
CA SER A 53 0.85 -1.00 -15.72
C SER A 53 1.97 -1.36 -14.73
N THR A 54 3.23 -1.25 -15.19
CA THR A 54 4.42 -1.46 -14.33
C THR A 54 4.42 -0.49 -13.15
N TRP A 55 4.04 0.75 -13.39
CA TRP A 55 3.97 1.77 -12.35
C TRP A 55 2.85 1.52 -11.34
N LEU A 56 1.70 0.98 -11.79
CA LEU A 56 0.63 0.55 -10.90
C LEU A 56 1.10 -0.56 -9.95
N LEU A 57 1.82 -1.53 -10.47
CA LEU A 57 2.37 -2.62 -9.66
C LEU A 57 3.41 -2.11 -8.67
N LEU A 58 4.31 -1.22 -9.11
CA LEU A 58 5.31 -0.61 -8.24
C LEU A 58 4.66 0.23 -7.13
N CYS A 59 3.70 1.09 -7.48
CA CYS A 59 2.97 1.91 -6.52
C CYS A 59 2.21 1.06 -5.50
N SER A 60 1.49 0.03 -5.99
CA SER A 60 0.72 -0.88 -5.12
C SER A 60 1.63 -1.65 -4.17
N SER A 61 2.80 -2.11 -4.64
CA SER A 61 3.77 -2.83 -3.80
C SER A 61 4.41 -1.92 -2.76
N ALA A 62 4.79 -0.69 -3.15
CA ALA A 62 5.36 0.30 -2.24
C ALA A 62 4.38 0.70 -1.14
N LEU A 63 3.11 0.97 -1.51
CA LEU A 63 2.06 1.29 -0.54
C LEU A 63 1.76 0.11 0.39
N ALA A 64 1.69 -1.12 -0.14
CA ALA A 64 1.46 -2.30 0.68
C ALA A 64 2.61 -2.53 1.67
N MET A 65 3.87 -2.32 1.24
CA MET A 65 5.04 -2.40 2.11
C MET A 65 5.00 -1.31 3.18
N PHE A 66 4.67 -0.07 2.81
CA PHE A 66 4.51 1.05 3.74
C PHE A 66 3.50 0.73 4.85
N LEU A 67 2.30 0.25 4.50
CA LEU A 67 1.26 -0.11 5.47
C LEU A 67 1.65 -1.34 6.32
N ALA A 68 2.35 -2.31 5.72
CA ALA A 68 2.84 -3.47 6.47
C ALA A 68 3.90 -3.07 7.50
N LEU A 69 4.85 -2.20 7.13
CA LEU A 69 5.85 -1.66 8.07
C LEU A 69 5.21 -0.81 9.17
N ALA A 70 4.20 0.01 8.82
CA ALA A 70 3.44 0.79 9.80
C ALA A 70 2.76 -0.13 10.83
N LYS A 71 2.20 -1.26 10.38
CA LYS A 71 1.64 -2.26 11.27
C LYS A 71 2.69 -2.87 12.20
N ARG A 72 3.90 -3.18 11.71
CA ARG A 72 4.98 -3.71 12.57
C ARG A 72 5.41 -2.70 13.61
N ARG A 73 5.49 -1.42 13.23
CA ARG A 73 5.76 -0.35 14.18
C ARG A 73 4.67 -0.26 15.26
N ALA A 74 3.41 -0.27 14.87
CA ALA A 74 2.28 -0.25 15.79
C ALA A 74 2.31 -1.46 16.76
N ASP A 75 2.61 -2.66 16.23
CA ASP A 75 2.74 -3.88 17.03
C ASP A 75 3.83 -3.74 18.12
N ILE A 76 5.00 -3.14 17.80
CA ILE A 76 6.09 -2.89 18.76
C ILE A 76 5.70 -1.83 19.79
N VAL A 77 5.15 -0.71 19.34
CA VAL A 77 4.75 0.40 20.21
C VAL A 77 3.60 -0.03 21.14
N GLY A 78 2.65 -0.83 20.64
CA GLY A 78 1.54 -1.39 21.41
C GLY A 78 1.96 -2.49 22.39
N GLY A 79 3.26 -2.80 22.49
CA GLY A 79 3.78 -3.77 23.47
C GLY A 79 3.48 -5.23 23.13
N LEU A 80 3.14 -5.53 21.85
CA LEU A 80 3.01 -6.92 21.41
C LEU A 80 4.34 -7.65 21.58
N THR A 81 4.32 -8.75 22.31
CA THR A 81 5.51 -9.52 22.62
C THR A 81 5.87 -10.49 21.48
N THR A 82 7.15 -10.89 21.43
CA THR A 82 7.67 -11.93 20.54
C THR A 82 6.94 -13.27 20.67
N ARG A 83 6.23 -13.52 21.79
CA ARG A 83 5.36 -14.69 21.98
C ARG A 83 4.22 -14.73 20.96
N HIS A 84 3.68 -13.57 20.58
CA HIS A 84 2.57 -13.46 19.63
C HIS A 84 3.09 -13.40 18.18
N ARG A 85 4.31 -12.87 17.99
CA ARG A 85 4.91 -12.73 16.66
C ARG A 85 6.43 -12.73 16.75
N PRO A 86 7.09 -13.86 16.42
CA PRO A 86 8.54 -14.02 16.48
C PRO A 86 9.31 -13.02 15.61
N SER A 87 8.77 -12.61 14.44
CA SER A 87 9.44 -11.64 13.56
C SER A 87 9.71 -10.28 14.21
N LEU A 88 8.95 -9.90 15.26
CA LEU A 88 9.17 -8.63 15.96
C LEU A 88 10.54 -8.55 16.64
N SER A 89 11.15 -9.69 17.00
CA SER A 89 12.49 -9.70 17.61
C SER A 89 13.60 -9.18 16.69
N GLY A 90 13.40 -9.24 15.39
CA GLY A 90 14.36 -8.75 14.39
C GLY A 90 14.17 -7.31 13.97
N TYR A 91 13.19 -6.60 14.56
CA TYR A 91 12.94 -5.20 14.26
C TYR A 91 13.28 -4.30 15.44
N SER A 92 14.02 -3.23 15.19
CA SER A 92 14.12 -2.11 16.11
C SER A 92 13.13 -1.01 15.69
N ARG A 93 12.65 -0.22 16.65
CA ARG A 93 11.80 0.93 16.38
C ARG A 93 12.46 1.90 15.38
N MET A 94 13.76 2.18 15.61
CA MET A 94 14.53 3.07 14.73
C MET A 94 14.60 2.55 13.28
N PHE A 95 14.80 1.25 13.11
CA PHE A 95 14.79 0.64 11.76
C PHE A 95 13.42 0.80 11.09
N LEU A 96 12.32 0.54 11.82
CA LEU A 96 10.97 0.68 11.27
C LEU A 96 10.63 2.13 10.92
N ASP A 97 11.07 3.10 11.72
CA ASP A 97 10.87 4.52 11.45
C ASP A 97 11.60 4.95 10.15
N GLN A 98 12.83 4.48 9.94
CA GLN A 98 13.59 4.73 8.71
C GLN A 98 12.96 4.00 7.51
N ALA A 99 12.60 2.72 7.66
CA ALA A 99 11.98 1.94 6.60
C ALA A 99 10.63 2.51 6.17
N LEU A 100 9.84 3.06 7.11
CA LEU A 100 8.60 3.78 6.83
C LEU A 100 8.87 5.02 5.98
N SER A 101 9.87 5.83 6.35
CA SER A 101 10.21 7.04 5.59
C SER A 101 10.66 6.71 4.16
N VAL A 102 11.47 5.67 3.98
CA VAL A 102 11.90 5.21 2.66
C VAL A 102 10.71 4.70 1.84
N SER A 103 9.86 3.85 2.41
CA SER A 103 8.69 3.30 1.70
C SER A 103 7.64 4.36 1.38
N ALA A 104 7.48 5.38 2.23
CA ALA A 104 6.65 6.55 1.96
C ALA A 104 7.13 7.32 0.73
N GLY A 105 8.43 7.63 0.66
CA GLY A 105 9.04 8.27 -0.50
C GLY A 105 8.88 7.44 -1.78
N MET A 106 9.12 6.14 -1.71
CA MET A 106 8.89 5.22 -2.84
C MET A 106 7.43 5.24 -3.30
N THR A 107 6.48 5.24 -2.38
CA THR A 107 5.04 5.27 -2.71
C THR A 107 4.68 6.56 -3.45
N ILE A 108 5.14 7.72 -2.96
CA ILE A 108 4.87 9.02 -3.59
C ILE A 108 5.47 9.07 -5.00
N ILE A 109 6.74 8.69 -5.17
CA ILE A 109 7.43 8.70 -6.46
C ILE A 109 6.77 7.72 -7.44
N ALA A 110 6.50 6.49 -7.01
CA ALA A 110 5.85 5.49 -7.86
C ALA A 110 4.46 5.92 -8.31
N TYR A 111 3.70 6.59 -7.43
CA TYR A 111 2.40 7.15 -7.79
C TYR A 111 2.51 8.29 -8.80
N ALA A 112 3.46 9.20 -8.62
CA ALA A 112 3.69 10.29 -9.56
C ALA A 112 4.08 9.75 -10.95
N LEU A 113 4.96 8.73 -11.00
CA LEU A 113 5.34 8.07 -12.25
C LEU A 113 4.17 7.33 -12.90
N TYR A 114 3.30 6.69 -12.10
CA TYR A 114 2.05 6.10 -12.60
C TYR A 114 1.15 7.16 -13.27
N CYS A 115 1.01 8.33 -12.67
CA CYS A 115 0.26 9.43 -13.25
C CYS A 115 0.90 9.96 -14.55
N MET A 116 2.24 10.03 -14.61
CA MET A 116 2.98 10.47 -15.81
C MET A 116 2.88 9.49 -16.98
N ASP A 117 2.74 8.19 -16.71
CA ASP A 117 2.52 7.15 -17.73
C ASP A 117 1.22 7.39 -18.52
N GLY A 118 0.31 8.20 -17.97
CA GLY A 118 -0.78 8.86 -18.66
C GLY A 118 -1.85 7.96 -19.29
N GLN A 119 -1.78 6.64 -19.09
CA GLN A 119 -2.74 5.70 -19.68
C GLN A 119 -4.13 5.93 -19.09
N GLY A 120 -5.02 6.46 -19.91
CA GLY A 120 -6.41 6.73 -19.52
C GLY A 120 -6.66 8.05 -18.80
N LEU A 121 -5.65 8.93 -18.65
CA LEU A 121 -5.80 10.26 -18.08
C LEU A 121 -6.00 11.33 -19.17
N LEU A 122 -6.68 12.42 -18.80
CA LEU A 122 -6.84 13.59 -19.66
C LEU A 122 -5.53 14.40 -19.69
N PRO A 123 -5.06 14.84 -20.88
CA PRO A 123 -3.87 15.68 -20.98
C PRO A 123 -3.98 16.94 -20.12
N GLY A 124 -2.94 17.24 -19.35
CA GLY A 124 -2.87 18.38 -18.44
C GLY A 124 -3.52 18.17 -17.06
N ARG A 125 -4.06 16.97 -16.79
CA ARG A 125 -4.66 16.60 -15.50
C ARG A 125 -3.94 15.47 -14.80
N GLU A 126 -2.81 15.04 -15.31
CA GLU A 126 -2.06 13.88 -14.82
C GLU A 126 -1.63 14.05 -13.36
N PHE A 127 -1.34 15.29 -12.94
CA PHE A 127 -0.86 15.61 -11.61
C PHE A 127 -1.93 16.06 -10.61
N TRP A 128 -3.21 16.13 -10.99
CA TRP A 128 -4.24 16.68 -10.10
C TRP A 128 -4.43 15.88 -8.81
N SER A 129 -4.22 14.58 -8.84
CA SER A 129 -4.36 13.70 -7.69
C SER A 129 -3.07 13.56 -6.86
N VAL A 130 -1.89 13.88 -7.44
CA VAL A 130 -0.58 13.72 -6.77
C VAL A 130 -0.46 14.50 -5.46
N PRO A 131 -0.86 15.79 -5.36
CA PRO A 131 -0.78 16.53 -4.09
C PRO A 131 -1.55 15.88 -2.94
N PHE A 132 -2.68 15.24 -3.23
CA PHE A 132 -3.45 14.51 -2.22
C PHE A 132 -2.72 13.28 -1.73
N VAL A 133 -2.03 12.54 -2.60
CA VAL A 133 -1.21 11.38 -2.19
C VAL A 133 -0.03 11.83 -1.35
N VAL A 134 0.67 12.90 -1.76
CA VAL A 134 1.77 13.47 -0.98
C VAL A 134 1.28 13.88 0.42
N PHE A 135 0.21 14.66 0.48
CA PHE A 135 -0.37 15.11 1.76
C PHE A 135 -0.82 13.91 2.60
N GLY A 136 -1.55 12.95 2.01
CA GLY A 136 -2.07 11.78 2.72
C GLY A 136 -0.97 10.93 3.34
N VAL A 137 0.10 10.64 2.59
CA VAL A 137 1.25 9.86 3.09
C VAL A 137 1.98 10.61 4.19
N MET A 138 2.24 11.92 4.01
CA MET A 138 2.92 12.74 5.02
C MET A 138 2.08 12.91 6.28
N GLU A 139 0.77 13.15 6.14
CA GLU A 139 -0.15 13.26 7.27
C GLU A 139 -0.27 11.94 8.03
N TYR A 140 -0.31 10.82 7.32
CA TYR A 140 -0.30 9.51 7.95
C TYR A 140 0.99 9.29 8.78
N LEU A 141 2.17 9.61 8.22
CA LEU A 141 3.43 9.56 8.97
C LEU A 141 3.39 10.46 10.21
N ARG A 142 2.92 11.69 10.05
CA ARG A 142 2.78 12.63 11.16
C ARG A 142 1.92 12.06 12.29
N LEU A 143 0.79 11.45 11.95
CA LEU A 143 -0.11 10.84 12.92
C LEU A 143 0.53 9.66 13.63
N VAL A 144 1.15 8.74 12.87
CA VAL A 144 1.84 7.56 13.40
C VAL A 144 2.95 7.94 14.38
N TYR A 145 3.70 9.03 14.09
CA TYR A 145 4.77 9.49 14.98
C TYR A 145 4.25 10.32 16.16
N LYS A 146 3.15 11.07 15.98
CA LYS A 146 2.59 11.91 17.03
C LYS A 146 1.86 11.12 18.11
N THR A 147 1.05 10.15 17.69
CA THR A 147 0.13 9.44 18.61
C THR A 147 0.87 8.40 19.44
N ASP A 148 1.94 7.83 18.89
CA ASP A 148 2.75 6.76 19.50
C ASP A 148 1.89 5.66 20.17
N SER A 149 0.64 5.58 19.72
CA SER A 149 -0.33 4.57 20.09
C SER A 149 -0.12 3.33 19.22
N GLY A 150 -0.25 2.16 19.77
CA GLY A 150 -0.18 0.90 19.03
C GLY A 150 -1.39 0.68 18.10
N ASP A 151 -2.04 1.75 17.63
CA ASP A 151 -3.21 1.69 16.76
C ASP A 151 -2.86 1.07 15.41
N SER A 152 -3.79 0.28 14.89
CA SER A 152 -3.59 -0.30 13.56
C SER A 152 -3.59 0.78 12.47
N PRO A 153 -2.86 0.57 11.34
CA PRO A 153 -2.89 1.51 10.22
C PRO A 153 -4.28 1.87 9.73
N VAL A 154 -5.22 0.92 9.81
CA VAL A 154 -6.61 1.12 9.40
C VAL A 154 -7.35 2.04 10.37
N ASP A 155 -7.12 1.87 11.68
CA ASP A 155 -7.76 2.71 12.69
C ASP A 155 -7.28 4.16 12.56
N VAL A 156 -6.00 4.39 12.31
CA VAL A 156 -5.43 5.72 12.04
C VAL A 156 -6.08 6.34 10.80
N LEU A 157 -6.22 5.57 9.71
CA LEU A 157 -6.83 6.05 8.45
C LEU A 157 -8.29 6.44 8.63
N LEU A 158 -9.07 5.67 9.41
CA LEU A 158 -10.51 5.87 9.57
C LEU A 158 -10.86 6.88 10.67
N SER A 159 -9.99 7.08 11.65
CA SER A 159 -10.25 8.00 12.77
C SER A 159 -9.79 9.44 12.51
N ALA A 160 -8.90 9.66 11.52
CA ALA A 160 -8.35 11.00 11.23
C ALA A 160 -9.17 11.75 10.17
N PRO A 161 -9.93 12.81 10.52
CA PRO A 161 -10.71 13.58 9.55
C PRO A 161 -9.88 14.15 8.42
N SER A 162 -8.62 14.54 8.69
CA SER A 162 -7.69 15.05 7.68
C SER A 162 -7.40 14.03 6.57
N LEU A 163 -7.25 12.74 6.93
CA LEU A 163 -7.02 11.66 5.97
C LEU A 163 -8.29 11.31 5.19
N ILE A 164 -9.46 11.36 5.84
CA ILE A 164 -10.75 11.14 5.18
C ILE A 164 -11.00 12.21 4.13
N VAL A 165 -10.82 13.50 4.48
CA VAL A 165 -10.99 14.63 3.55
C VAL A 165 -9.96 14.53 2.41
N CYS A 166 -8.73 14.19 2.71
CA CYS A 166 -7.69 13.97 1.72
C CYS A 166 -8.05 12.85 0.75
N GLY A 167 -8.55 11.73 1.25
CA GLY A 167 -9.01 10.60 0.44
C GLY A 167 -10.18 10.95 -0.47
N ALA A 168 -11.16 11.73 0.03
CA ALA A 168 -12.26 12.24 -0.77
C ALA A 168 -11.78 13.19 -1.87
N GLY A 169 -10.84 14.09 -1.55
CA GLY A 169 -10.21 14.99 -2.52
C GLY A 169 -9.44 14.23 -3.59
N TRP A 170 -8.69 13.19 -3.19
CA TRP A 170 -7.99 12.31 -4.12
C TRP A 170 -8.94 11.60 -5.08
N LEU A 171 -10.02 11.00 -4.55
CA LEU A 171 -11.05 10.34 -5.38
C LEU A 171 -11.67 11.30 -6.39
N THR A 172 -12.01 12.52 -5.96
CA THR A 172 -12.58 13.54 -6.83
C THR A 172 -11.59 13.95 -7.92
N ALA A 173 -10.33 14.22 -7.55
CA ALA A 173 -9.30 14.60 -8.51
C ALA A 173 -9.01 13.47 -9.51
N ALA A 174 -8.90 12.22 -9.03
CA ALA A 174 -8.70 11.04 -9.87
C ALA A 174 -9.87 10.85 -10.84
N PHE A 175 -11.12 10.95 -10.37
CA PHE A 175 -12.31 10.82 -11.21
C PHE A 175 -12.36 11.90 -12.32
N LEU A 176 -12.03 13.15 -11.97
CA LEU A 176 -12.00 14.26 -12.94
C LEU A 176 -10.85 14.15 -13.93
N SER A 177 -9.82 13.38 -13.61
CA SER A 177 -8.63 13.17 -14.47
C SER A 177 -8.79 12.01 -15.44
N VAL A 178 -9.72 11.09 -15.21
CA VAL A 178 -9.91 9.90 -16.07
C VAL A 178 -10.69 10.28 -17.33
N ARG A 179 -10.25 9.79 -18.49
CA ARG A 179 -11.08 9.81 -19.71
C ARG A 179 -12.21 8.82 -19.55
N LEU A 180 -13.42 9.32 -19.39
CA LEU A 180 -14.60 8.47 -19.52
C LEU A 180 -14.69 8.02 -20.99
N PRO A 181 -14.84 6.72 -21.28
CA PRO A 181 -15.15 6.28 -22.63
C PRO A 181 -16.51 6.87 -23.00
N VAL A 182 -16.52 7.87 -23.87
CA VAL A 182 -17.76 8.37 -24.46
C VAL A 182 -18.16 7.28 -25.47
N THR A 183 -19.02 6.37 -25.06
CA THR A 183 -19.74 5.47 -25.97
C THR A 183 -20.79 6.32 -26.69
N PHE A 184 -20.47 6.69 -27.93
CA PHE A 184 -21.48 7.08 -28.93
C PHE A 184 -21.94 5.85 -29.69
#